data_72dbe4e08a96e1c6f9fadb44aad19077
#
_entry.id   72dbe4e08a96e1c6f9fadb44aad19077
#
_cell.length_a   1.000
_cell.length_b   1.000
_cell.length_c   1.000
_cell.angle_alpha   90.00
_cell.angle_beta   90.00
_cell.angle_gamma   90.00
#
_symmetry.space_group_name_H-M   'P 1'
#
loop_
_entity.id
_entity.type
_entity.pdbx_description
1 polymer ?
#
loop_
_entity_poly.entity_id
_entity_poly.type
_entity_poly.pdbx_seq_one_letter_code
_entity_poly.pdbx_strand_id
1 'polypeptide(L)'
;MGNSLLLKNIGTLVSGNIERPLIDADAVWVEDGLIHRVGFLKDMDETAAQTVIDCAGTTVTPGLIDSHVHPVLMDFSPRQKQTDFLESEVHGGVTTAISAGEVHLPGRPTDPAGVKALAILAAKSFAKFRPGGMKVIGGAVILEKGLVEKDFEEMAREGVKVVGEIGLGSIKAPEEAAPMVQWARKNGMTVMMHTGGTSIPGSSTVTAEDVLKAAPDVVSHLNGGPTAVSMEEVAKLITQTSMALEMVHCGNPRVAVEAAELIVKHHAIHRVIIGNDAPSGTGVVPLGVLRVLNLLAGLSPITPEQALCMATGNTARIYKLNRGLIAEGREADLVVMDAPLGSVGKDALTAIAAGDNPGVSLVLVDGKIVVNTSRNTPPATRKPTIKAIG
;
A
#
# COMPACT_ATOMS: atom_id res chain seq x y z
N MET A 1 1.16 -13.13 -30.63
CA MET A 1 2.34 -13.30 -29.78
C MET A 1 2.06 -12.53 -28.50
N GLY A 2 2.30 -13.14 -27.33
CA GLY A 2 2.14 -12.47 -26.04
C GLY A 2 3.08 -11.29 -25.89
N ASN A 3 2.75 -10.35 -25.01
CA ASN A 3 3.61 -9.18 -24.77
C ASN A 3 4.74 -9.58 -23.82
N SER A 4 6.01 -9.63 -24.31
CA SER A 4 7.19 -10.00 -23.52
C SER A 4 8.10 -8.81 -23.25
N LEU A 5 8.61 -8.71 -22.02
CA LEU A 5 9.48 -7.64 -21.59
C LEU A 5 10.60 -8.22 -20.70
N LEU A 6 11.84 -7.79 -20.92
CA LEU A 6 13.00 -8.14 -20.14
C LEU A 6 13.57 -6.91 -19.44
N LEU A 7 13.63 -6.92 -18.10
CA LEU A 7 14.48 -6.01 -17.34
C LEU A 7 15.83 -6.69 -17.15
N LYS A 8 16.94 -6.00 -17.45
CA LYS A 8 18.31 -6.50 -17.33
C LYS A 8 19.25 -5.49 -16.68
N ASN A 9 20.44 -5.95 -16.33
CA ASN A 9 21.46 -5.12 -15.66
C ASN A 9 20.92 -4.45 -14.40
N ILE A 10 20.15 -5.21 -13.61
CA ILE A 10 19.62 -4.77 -12.32
C ILE A 10 20.76 -4.79 -11.32
N GLY A 11 21.03 -3.68 -10.63
CA GLY A 11 22.08 -3.60 -9.62
C GLY A 11 21.62 -4.15 -8.26
N THR A 12 20.38 -3.87 -7.87
CA THR A 12 19.79 -4.38 -6.63
C THR A 12 18.34 -4.79 -6.92
N LEU A 13 17.99 -6.02 -6.57
CA LEU A 13 16.66 -6.56 -6.75
C LEU A 13 16.00 -6.82 -5.40
N VAL A 14 15.00 -5.99 -5.04
CA VAL A 14 14.23 -6.14 -3.80
C VAL A 14 13.10 -7.13 -4.05
N SER A 15 13.01 -8.16 -3.22
CA SER A 15 12.06 -9.27 -3.42
C SER A 15 10.61 -8.94 -3.05
N GLY A 16 10.40 -8.03 -2.10
CA GLY A 16 9.15 -7.85 -1.38
C GLY A 16 8.95 -8.84 -0.21
N ASN A 17 9.76 -9.87 -0.09
CA ASN A 17 9.69 -10.84 1.00
C ASN A 17 10.53 -10.36 2.19
N ILE A 18 9.89 -10.07 3.33
CA ILE A 18 10.55 -9.55 4.52
C ILE A 18 11.60 -10.49 5.12
N GLU A 19 11.47 -11.79 4.92
CA GLU A 19 12.41 -12.80 5.40
C GLU A 19 13.67 -12.91 4.51
N ARG A 20 13.55 -12.52 3.24
CA ARG A 20 14.62 -12.48 2.25
C ARG A 20 14.47 -11.25 1.38
N PRO A 21 14.78 -10.05 1.89
CA PRO A 21 14.45 -8.80 1.21
C PRO A 21 15.13 -8.59 -0.14
N LEU A 22 16.28 -9.23 -0.36
CA LEU A 22 17.05 -9.11 -1.60
C LEU A 22 17.12 -10.44 -2.35
N ILE A 23 17.14 -10.36 -3.67
CA ILE A 23 17.31 -11.49 -4.61
C ILE A 23 18.66 -11.34 -5.29
N ASP A 24 19.48 -12.40 -5.30
CA ASP A 24 20.72 -12.49 -6.07
C ASP A 24 20.37 -12.84 -7.54
N ALA A 25 20.03 -11.81 -8.30
CA ALA A 25 19.68 -11.88 -9.72
C ALA A 25 19.84 -10.48 -10.35
N ASP A 26 20.07 -10.43 -11.66
CA ASP A 26 20.25 -9.19 -12.42
C ASP A 26 19.22 -9.00 -13.55
N ALA A 27 18.25 -9.94 -13.66
CA ALA A 27 17.24 -9.88 -14.70
C ALA A 27 15.88 -10.41 -14.25
N VAL A 28 14.81 -9.81 -14.81
CA VAL A 28 13.42 -10.22 -14.65
C VAL A 28 12.74 -10.29 -16.02
N TRP A 29 12.21 -11.47 -16.34
CA TRP A 29 11.44 -11.73 -17.55
C TRP A 29 9.95 -11.66 -17.26
N VAL A 30 9.22 -10.89 -18.04
CA VAL A 30 7.77 -10.68 -17.91
C VAL A 30 7.09 -11.15 -19.20
N GLU A 31 6.00 -11.90 -19.07
CA GLU A 31 5.12 -12.31 -20.17
C GLU A 31 3.67 -12.05 -19.78
N ASP A 32 2.91 -11.45 -20.69
CA ASP A 32 1.47 -11.16 -20.52
C ASP A 32 1.09 -10.54 -19.16
N GLY A 33 1.97 -9.67 -18.66
CA GLY A 33 1.76 -8.94 -17.41
C GLY A 33 2.13 -9.71 -16.14
N LEU A 34 2.67 -10.93 -16.26
CA LEU A 34 3.14 -11.74 -15.15
C LEU A 34 4.66 -11.89 -15.18
N ILE A 35 5.27 -11.99 -14.02
CA ILE A 35 6.69 -12.36 -13.89
C ILE A 35 6.79 -13.83 -14.28
N HIS A 36 7.50 -14.11 -15.37
CA HIS A 36 7.70 -15.47 -15.88
C HIS A 36 8.99 -16.10 -15.35
N ARG A 37 10.06 -15.29 -15.21
CA ARG A 37 11.35 -15.76 -14.71
C ARG A 37 12.11 -14.67 -13.99
N VAL A 38 12.81 -15.07 -12.92
CA VAL A 38 13.78 -14.21 -12.18
C VAL A 38 15.10 -14.95 -12.17
N GLY A 39 16.21 -14.28 -12.49
CA GLY A 39 17.52 -14.92 -12.55
C GLY A 39 18.60 -14.03 -13.14
N PHE A 40 19.64 -14.66 -13.73
CA PHE A 40 20.74 -13.94 -14.34
C PHE A 40 20.53 -13.78 -15.85
N LEU A 41 20.89 -12.61 -16.38
CA LEU A 41 20.79 -12.29 -17.81
C LEU A 41 21.47 -13.35 -18.69
N LYS A 42 22.63 -13.86 -18.25
CA LYS A 42 23.38 -14.91 -19.00
C LYS A 42 22.56 -16.18 -19.30
N ASP A 43 21.49 -16.42 -18.54
CA ASP A 43 20.60 -17.58 -18.66
C ASP A 43 19.30 -17.26 -19.40
N MET A 44 19.19 -16.05 -20.01
CA MET A 44 18.01 -15.56 -20.72
C MET A 44 18.36 -15.14 -22.15
N ASP A 45 17.45 -15.38 -23.09
CA ASP A 45 17.59 -14.93 -24.48
C ASP A 45 16.97 -13.55 -24.66
N GLU A 46 17.81 -12.53 -24.62
CA GLU A 46 17.40 -11.12 -24.80
C GLU A 46 16.67 -10.88 -26.13
N THR A 47 17.00 -11.66 -27.18
CA THR A 47 16.44 -11.48 -28.52
C THR A 47 15.00 -11.97 -28.62
N ALA A 48 14.53 -12.77 -27.67
CA ALA A 48 13.16 -13.27 -27.61
C ALA A 48 12.20 -12.26 -26.93
N ALA A 49 12.71 -11.18 -26.32
CA ALA A 49 11.88 -10.15 -25.71
C ALA A 49 11.43 -9.13 -26.76
N GLN A 50 10.16 -8.70 -26.71
CA GLN A 50 9.66 -7.60 -27.54
C GLN A 50 10.16 -6.23 -27.07
N THR A 51 10.32 -6.09 -25.75
CA THR A 51 10.85 -4.88 -25.12
C THR A 51 11.95 -5.26 -24.14
N VAL A 52 13.07 -4.55 -24.22
CA VAL A 52 14.17 -4.68 -23.27
C VAL A 52 14.38 -3.36 -22.54
N ILE A 53 14.42 -3.46 -21.20
CA ILE A 53 14.74 -2.37 -20.30
C ILE A 53 16.11 -2.67 -19.70
N ASP A 54 17.11 -1.89 -20.08
CA ASP A 54 18.41 -1.92 -19.40
C ASP A 54 18.34 -1.01 -18.19
N CYS A 55 18.39 -1.61 -17.01
CA CYS A 55 18.24 -0.91 -15.72
C CYS A 55 19.51 -0.14 -15.31
N ALA A 56 20.62 -0.25 -16.06
CA ALA A 56 21.86 0.50 -15.82
C ALA A 56 22.41 0.39 -14.37
N GLY A 57 22.22 -0.77 -13.72
CA GLY A 57 22.66 -0.99 -12.34
C GLY A 57 21.80 -0.31 -11.26
N THR A 58 20.58 0.12 -11.59
CA THR A 58 19.64 0.72 -10.63
C THR A 58 18.94 -0.33 -9.77
N THR A 59 18.16 0.11 -8.80
CA THR A 59 17.35 -0.75 -7.94
C THR A 59 15.99 -1.03 -8.58
N VAL A 60 15.57 -2.30 -8.58
CA VAL A 60 14.23 -2.73 -8.95
C VAL A 60 13.53 -3.31 -7.73
N THR A 61 12.27 -2.92 -7.52
CA THR A 61 11.41 -3.39 -6.43
C THR A 61 10.03 -3.74 -6.96
N PRO A 62 9.23 -4.58 -6.27
CA PRO A 62 7.82 -4.66 -6.57
C PRO A 62 7.17 -3.29 -6.51
N GLY A 63 6.08 -3.10 -7.22
CA GLY A 63 5.25 -1.90 -7.09
C GLY A 63 4.79 -1.69 -5.66
N LEU A 64 4.91 -0.46 -5.17
CA LEU A 64 4.47 -0.13 -3.82
C LEU A 64 2.95 -0.24 -3.72
N ILE A 65 2.47 -0.62 -2.56
CA ILE A 65 1.05 -0.78 -2.24
C ILE A 65 0.74 0.18 -1.10
N ASP A 66 -0.05 1.21 -1.38
CA ASP A 66 -0.61 2.07 -0.35
C ASP A 66 -1.76 1.32 0.33
N SER A 67 -1.57 0.98 1.60
CA SER A 67 -2.54 0.19 2.37
C SER A 67 -3.75 1.02 2.85
N HIS A 68 -3.73 2.36 2.69
CA HIS A 68 -4.70 3.22 3.32
C HIS A 68 -4.95 4.51 2.52
N VAL A 69 -5.99 4.50 1.70
CA VAL A 69 -6.49 5.70 1.03
C VAL A 69 -8.00 5.86 1.24
N HIS A 70 -8.47 7.09 1.23
CA HIS A 70 -9.90 7.41 1.26
C HIS A 70 -10.35 7.90 -0.13
N PRO A 71 -10.44 7.04 -1.14
CA PRO A 71 -10.85 7.44 -2.46
C PRO A 71 -12.34 7.78 -2.44
N VAL A 72 -12.73 8.71 -3.29
CA VAL A 72 -14.13 9.09 -3.49
C VAL A 72 -14.57 8.63 -4.86
N LEU A 73 -15.68 7.91 -4.93
CA LEU A 73 -16.28 7.49 -6.18
C LEU A 73 -16.50 8.70 -7.10
N MET A 74 -16.12 8.57 -8.38
CA MET A 74 -16.21 9.61 -9.40
C MET A 74 -15.31 10.84 -9.19
N ASP A 75 -14.21 10.69 -8.47
CA ASP A 75 -13.24 11.78 -8.26
C ASP A 75 -13.89 13.07 -7.73
N PHE A 76 -14.84 12.91 -6.83
CA PHE A 76 -15.56 14.03 -6.28
C PHE A 76 -15.32 14.19 -4.79
N SER A 77 -14.70 15.28 -4.41
CA SER A 77 -14.52 15.69 -3.03
C SER A 77 -14.57 17.22 -2.93
N PRO A 78 -15.29 17.80 -1.97
CA PRO A 78 -15.26 19.23 -1.73
C PRO A 78 -13.89 19.71 -1.23
N ARG A 79 -13.01 18.81 -0.82
CA ARG A 79 -11.67 19.11 -0.31
C ARG A 79 -10.60 19.04 -1.38
N GLN A 80 -10.69 18.06 -2.31
CA GLN A 80 -9.63 17.80 -3.30
C GLN A 80 -10.05 16.76 -4.33
N LYS A 81 -9.37 16.76 -5.47
CA LYS A 81 -9.59 15.79 -6.55
C LYS A 81 -8.84 14.51 -6.28
N GLN A 82 -9.54 13.39 -6.25
CA GLN A 82 -8.98 12.09 -5.93
C GLN A 82 -8.20 11.47 -7.10
N THR A 83 -8.70 11.63 -8.32
CA THR A 83 -8.01 11.10 -9.51
C THR A 83 -6.63 11.70 -9.65
N ASP A 84 -6.49 13.02 -9.53
CA ASP A 84 -5.20 13.70 -9.60
C ASP A 84 -4.25 13.24 -8.48
N PHE A 85 -4.77 12.94 -7.29
CA PHE A 85 -4.01 12.39 -6.19
C PHE A 85 -3.49 10.98 -6.51
N LEU A 86 -4.38 10.06 -6.87
CA LEU A 86 -4.00 8.67 -7.17
C LEU A 86 -3.03 8.58 -8.36
N GLU A 87 -3.23 9.36 -9.43
CA GLU A 87 -2.27 9.47 -10.52
C GLU A 87 -0.91 10.01 -10.06
N SER A 88 -0.90 10.95 -9.13
CA SER A 88 0.34 11.50 -8.57
C SER A 88 1.08 10.48 -7.71
N GLU A 89 0.38 9.60 -6.99
CA GLU A 89 1.01 8.52 -6.23
C GLU A 89 1.73 7.49 -7.11
N VAL A 90 1.22 7.24 -8.33
CA VAL A 90 1.92 6.36 -9.30
C VAL A 90 3.33 6.88 -9.57
N HIS A 91 3.52 8.19 -9.61
CA HIS A 91 4.84 8.79 -9.76
C HIS A 91 5.76 8.60 -8.53
N GLY A 92 5.20 8.22 -7.39
CA GLY A 92 5.94 7.77 -6.20
C GLY A 92 6.22 6.26 -6.18
N GLY A 93 5.81 5.53 -7.23
CA GLY A 93 5.98 4.07 -7.31
C GLY A 93 4.81 3.26 -6.76
N VAL A 94 3.71 3.89 -6.34
CA VAL A 94 2.51 3.19 -5.87
C VAL A 94 1.76 2.63 -7.08
N THR A 95 1.63 1.31 -7.16
CA THR A 95 0.93 0.61 -8.25
C THR A 95 -0.44 0.09 -7.83
N THR A 96 -0.67 0.01 -6.53
CA THR A 96 -1.94 -0.43 -5.95
C THR A 96 -2.28 0.43 -4.74
N ALA A 97 -3.52 0.89 -4.65
CA ALA A 97 -4.07 1.57 -3.48
C ALA A 97 -5.26 0.79 -2.91
N ILE A 98 -5.38 0.76 -1.58
CA ILE A 98 -6.44 0.06 -0.86
C ILE A 98 -7.33 1.08 -0.15
N SER A 99 -8.62 1.03 -0.44
CA SER A 99 -9.61 1.89 0.19
C SER A 99 -9.75 1.58 1.67
N ALA A 100 -9.72 2.61 2.49
CA ALA A 100 -10.11 2.56 3.90
C ALA A 100 -11.56 3.04 4.14
N GLY A 101 -12.26 3.37 3.08
CA GLY A 101 -13.66 3.79 3.10
C GLY A 101 -13.88 5.16 2.48
N GLU A 102 -15.07 5.37 1.94
CA GLU A 102 -15.46 6.59 1.23
C GLU A 102 -16.04 7.66 2.16
N VAL A 103 -15.27 7.99 3.20
CA VAL A 103 -15.74 8.87 4.29
C VAL A 103 -15.92 10.33 3.87
N HIS A 104 -15.28 10.74 2.79
CA HIS A 104 -15.33 12.11 2.28
C HIS A 104 -16.41 12.34 1.22
N LEU A 105 -17.16 11.31 0.85
CA LEU A 105 -18.26 11.44 -0.12
C LEU A 105 -19.34 12.39 0.43
N PRO A 106 -19.65 13.53 -0.22
CA PRO A 106 -20.72 14.40 0.20
C PRO A 106 -22.08 13.68 0.16
N GLY A 107 -22.80 13.70 1.29
CA GLY A 107 -24.05 12.96 1.38
C GLY A 107 -23.88 11.44 1.42
N ARG A 108 -22.75 10.96 1.93
CA ARG A 108 -22.53 9.52 2.13
C ARG A 108 -23.73 8.89 2.87
N PRO A 109 -24.32 7.81 2.32
CA PRO A 109 -25.41 7.12 3.00
C PRO A 109 -24.94 6.51 4.33
N THR A 110 -25.85 6.44 5.29
CA THR A 110 -25.63 5.86 6.63
C THR A 110 -26.61 4.76 6.98
N ASP A 111 -27.44 4.37 6.02
CA ASP A 111 -28.35 3.22 6.13
C ASP A 111 -27.75 1.97 5.46
N PRO A 112 -28.16 0.74 5.87
CA PRO A 112 -27.58 -0.50 5.35
C PRO A 112 -27.68 -0.65 3.83
N ALA A 113 -28.78 -0.24 3.21
CA ALA A 113 -28.95 -0.35 1.76
C ALA A 113 -28.02 0.60 1.02
N GLY A 114 -27.91 1.83 1.49
CA GLY A 114 -27.07 2.86 0.88
C GLY A 114 -25.57 2.56 1.00
N VAL A 115 -25.07 2.17 2.19
CA VAL A 115 -23.63 1.87 2.36
C VAL A 115 -23.23 0.61 1.58
N LYS A 116 -24.10 -0.41 1.52
CA LYS A 116 -23.89 -1.60 0.69
C LYS A 116 -23.84 -1.24 -0.80
N ALA A 117 -24.81 -0.45 -1.28
CA ALA A 117 -24.83 -0.02 -2.68
C ALA A 117 -23.58 0.79 -3.05
N LEU A 118 -23.16 1.73 -2.20
CA LEU A 118 -21.94 2.52 -2.39
C LEU A 118 -20.69 1.63 -2.47
N ALA A 119 -20.51 0.69 -1.53
CA ALA A 119 -19.37 -0.21 -1.51
C ALA A 119 -19.31 -1.07 -2.78
N ILE A 120 -20.43 -1.65 -3.21
CA ILE A 120 -20.51 -2.46 -4.44
C ILE A 120 -20.21 -1.61 -5.68
N LEU A 121 -20.81 -0.43 -5.78
CA LEU A 121 -20.59 0.46 -6.93
C LEU A 121 -19.13 0.90 -7.01
N ALA A 122 -18.53 1.31 -5.90
CA ALA A 122 -17.13 1.72 -5.86
C ALA A 122 -16.18 0.57 -6.21
N ALA A 123 -16.39 -0.63 -5.66
CA ALA A 123 -15.60 -1.81 -5.99
C ALA A 123 -15.64 -2.12 -7.50
N LYS A 124 -16.83 -2.11 -8.10
CA LYS A 124 -17.03 -2.37 -9.55
C LYS A 124 -16.44 -1.26 -10.43
N SER A 125 -16.56 0.00 -10.01
CA SER A 125 -16.02 1.15 -10.74
C SER A 125 -14.50 1.11 -10.77
N PHE A 126 -13.84 1.00 -9.61
CA PHE A 126 -12.39 0.95 -9.51
C PHE A 126 -11.78 -0.35 -10.09
N ALA A 127 -12.54 -1.43 -10.20
CA ALA A 127 -12.06 -2.62 -10.93
C ALA A 127 -11.77 -2.33 -12.43
N LYS A 128 -12.39 -1.30 -12.99
CA LYS A 128 -12.24 -0.90 -14.41
C LYS A 128 -11.51 0.42 -14.59
N PHE A 129 -11.70 1.35 -13.68
CA PHE A 129 -11.05 2.65 -13.69
C PHE A 129 -9.71 2.58 -12.97
N ARG A 130 -8.64 2.92 -13.66
CA ARG A 130 -7.26 2.87 -13.17
C ARG A 130 -6.58 4.22 -13.35
N PRO A 131 -6.64 5.11 -12.34
CA PRO A 131 -6.00 6.43 -12.41
C PRO A 131 -4.49 6.28 -12.64
N GLY A 132 -3.95 6.88 -13.71
CA GLY A 132 -2.53 6.75 -14.06
C GLY A 132 -2.05 5.31 -14.30
N GLY A 133 -2.97 4.35 -14.45
CA GLY A 133 -2.65 2.91 -14.53
C GLY A 133 -2.71 2.17 -13.19
N MET A 134 -2.84 2.86 -12.05
CA MET A 134 -2.92 2.27 -10.72
C MET A 134 -4.12 1.33 -10.56
N LYS A 135 -3.92 0.24 -9.85
CA LYS A 135 -4.99 -0.64 -9.38
C LYS A 135 -5.56 -0.11 -8.07
N VAL A 136 -6.88 0.06 -7.99
CA VAL A 136 -7.53 0.51 -6.75
C VAL A 136 -8.46 -0.59 -6.25
N ILE A 137 -8.24 -1.03 -5.02
CA ILE A 137 -9.18 -1.90 -4.30
C ILE A 137 -10.17 -0.98 -3.60
N GLY A 138 -11.18 -0.55 -4.34
CA GLY A 138 -12.20 0.37 -3.88
C GLY A 138 -13.36 -0.31 -3.17
N GLY A 139 -14.23 0.49 -2.57
CA GLY A 139 -15.48 0.02 -1.98
C GLY A 139 -15.34 -0.59 -0.60
N ALA A 140 -14.36 -0.15 0.19
CA ALA A 140 -14.31 -0.53 1.59
C ALA A 140 -15.57 -0.03 2.32
N VAL A 141 -16.37 -0.95 2.84
CA VAL A 141 -17.64 -0.59 3.48
C VAL A 141 -17.40 -0.01 4.87
N ILE A 142 -17.98 1.15 5.15
CA ILE A 142 -18.03 1.72 6.51
C ILE A 142 -19.19 1.07 7.26
N LEU A 143 -18.91 0.54 8.46
CA LEU A 143 -19.91 -0.16 9.26
C LEU A 143 -20.95 0.81 9.81
N GLU A 144 -22.22 0.49 9.52
CA GLU A 144 -23.39 1.24 9.99
C GLU A 144 -24.38 0.32 10.70
N LYS A 145 -25.15 0.88 11.64
CA LYS A 145 -26.19 0.12 12.36
C LYS A 145 -27.23 -0.44 11.40
N GLY A 146 -27.63 -1.68 11.67
CA GLY A 146 -28.61 -2.40 10.85
C GLY A 146 -28.02 -3.30 9.78
N LEU A 147 -26.70 -3.26 9.52
CA LEU A 147 -26.04 -4.27 8.70
C LEU A 147 -26.14 -5.64 9.37
N VAL A 148 -26.40 -6.67 8.58
CA VAL A 148 -26.52 -8.07 9.01
C VAL A 148 -25.58 -8.97 8.20
N GLU A 149 -25.35 -10.21 8.64
CA GLU A 149 -24.43 -11.15 8.00
C GLU A 149 -24.64 -11.31 6.49
N LYS A 150 -25.92 -11.35 6.07
CA LYS A 150 -26.30 -11.47 4.66
C LYS A 150 -25.79 -10.29 3.80
N ASP A 151 -25.65 -9.10 4.36
CA ASP A 151 -25.14 -7.94 3.62
C ASP A 151 -23.66 -8.15 3.27
N PHE A 152 -22.87 -8.76 4.18
CA PHE A 152 -21.46 -9.09 3.92
C PHE A 152 -21.33 -10.19 2.85
N GLU A 153 -22.20 -11.20 2.86
CA GLU A 153 -22.25 -12.23 1.82
C GLU A 153 -22.53 -11.62 0.44
N GLU A 154 -23.52 -10.72 0.37
CA GLU A 154 -23.87 -10.02 -0.87
C GLU A 154 -22.73 -9.14 -1.38
N MET A 155 -22.15 -8.31 -0.50
CA MET A 155 -21.01 -7.44 -0.85
C MET A 155 -19.81 -8.24 -1.34
N ALA A 156 -19.43 -9.32 -0.65
CA ALA A 156 -18.31 -10.17 -1.05
C ALA A 156 -18.53 -10.81 -2.43
N ARG A 157 -19.73 -11.34 -2.69
CA ARG A 157 -20.10 -11.89 -3.99
C ARG A 157 -20.02 -10.86 -5.12
N GLU A 158 -20.30 -9.59 -4.82
CA GLU A 158 -20.22 -8.48 -5.77
C GLU A 158 -18.81 -7.85 -5.87
N GLY A 159 -17.82 -8.41 -5.17
CA GLY A 159 -16.41 -8.05 -5.30
C GLY A 159 -15.85 -7.08 -4.27
N VAL A 160 -16.62 -6.72 -3.24
CA VAL A 160 -16.12 -5.95 -2.09
C VAL A 160 -15.17 -6.83 -1.27
N LYS A 161 -13.95 -6.34 -1.03
CA LYS A 161 -12.87 -7.11 -0.38
C LYS A 161 -12.45 -6.58 0.98
N VAL A 162 -12.88 -5.38 1.33
CA VAL A 162 -12.40 -4.67 2.51
C VAL A 162 -13.57 -4.08 3.28
N VAL A 163 -13.51 -4.20 4.60
CA VAL A 163 -14.29 -3.37 5.53
C VAL A 163 -13.40 -2.20 5.90
N GLY A 164 -13.90 -0.99 5.67
CA GLY A 164 -13.21 0.25 5.96
C GLY A 164 -13.03 0.47 7.47
N GLU A 165 -12.45 1.57 7.83
CA GLU A 165 -12.09 1.81 9.20
C GLU A 165 -13.29 1.80 10.16
N ILE A 166 -13.32 0.81 11.05
CA ILE A 166 -14.23 0.80 12.19
C ILE A 166 -13.89 2.00 13.07
N GLY A 167 -14.92 2.74 13.49
CA GLY A 167 -14.78 3.99 14.25
C GLY A 167 -15.25 5.23 13.49
N LEU A 168 -15.35 5.16 12.14
CA LEU A 168 -15.78 6.28 11.28
C LEU A 168 -17.29 6.28 10.98
N GLY A 169 -17.97 5.14 11.15
CA GLY A 169 -19.42 5.01 10.99
C GLY A 169 -20.19 5.11 12.32
N SER A 170 -21.42 4.62 12.32
CA SER A 170 -22.27 4.56 13.52
C SER A 170 -21.96 3.38 14.45
N ILE A 171 -21.20 2.37 13.98
CA ILE A 171 -20.67 1.27 14.81
C ILE A 171 -19.40 1.76 15.48
N LYS A 172 -19.50 2.00 16.79
CA LYS A 172 -18.42 2.57 17.62
C LYS A 172 -18.00 1.66 18.76
N ALA A 173 -18.96 0.94 19.34
CA ALA A 173 -18.66 0.00 20.39
C ALA A 173 -18.00 -1.27 19.84
N PRO A 174 -16.90 -1.73 20.42
CA PRO A 174 -16.19 -2.91 19.91
C PRO A 174 -17.05 -4.18 19.98
N GLU A 175 -17.99 -4.26 20.93
CA GLU A 175 -18.93 -5.36 21.07
C GLU A 175 -19.96 -5.41 19.91
N GLU A 176 -20.34 -4.25 19.33
CA GLU A 176 -21.17 -4.19 18.13
C GLU A 176 -20.34 -4.53 16.89
N ALA A 177 -19.07 -4.15 16.86
CA ALA A 177 -18.16 -4.38 15.73
C ALA A 177 -17.73 -5.86 15.61
N ALA A 178 -17.42 -6.53 16.73
CA ALA A 178 -16.86 -7.88 16.74
C ALA A 178 -17.65 -8.91 15.90
N PRO A 179 -19.00 -9.02 15.99
CA PRO A 179 -19.75 -9.93 15.11
C PRO A 179 -19.62 -9.56 13.63
N MET A 180 -19.60 -8.27 13.29
CA MET A 180 -19.45 -7.82 11.90
C MET A 180 -18.05 -8.14 11.35
N VAL A 181 -17.01 -8.06 12.18
CA VAL A 181 -15.64 -8.53 11.84
C VAL A 181 -15.67 -10.03 11.49
N GLN A 182 -16.38 -10.85 12.27
CA GLN A 182 -16.50 -12.28 11.99
C GLN A 182 -17.27 -12.55 10.68
N TRP A 183 -18.36 -11.82 10.42
CA TRP A 183 -19.11 -11.94 9.15
C TRP A 183 -18.26 -11.55 7.94
N ALA A 184 -17.49 -10.46 8.05
CA ALA A 184 -16.57 -10.03 7.00
C ALA A 184 -15.50 -11.10 6.71
N ARG A 185 -14.83 -11.61 7.75
CA ARG A 185 -13.80 -12.65 7.62
C ARG A 185 -14.33 -13.94 7.01
N LYS A 186 -15.51 -14.39 7.44
CA LYS A 186 -16.18 -15.58 6.87
C LYS A 186 -16.37 -15.46 5.36
N ASN A 187 -16.55 -14.23 4.88
CA ASN A 187 -16.73 -13.90 3.48
C ASN A 187 -15.41 -13.46 2.78
N GLY A 188 -14.26 -13.70 3.41
CA GLY A 188 -12.94 -13.44 2.82
C GLY A 188 -12.50 -11.98 2.78
N MET A 189 -13.28 -11.06 3.37
CA MET A 189 -12.92 -9.64 3.48
C MET A 189 -11.82 -9.43 4.53
N THR A 190 -10.99 -8.41 4.31
CA THR A 190 -10.03 -7.89 5.30
C THR A 190 -10.64 -6.71 6.03
N VAL A 191 -10.52 -6.65 7.34
CA VAL A 191 -11.13 -5.63 8.19
C VAL A 191 -10.08 -4.74 8.81
N MET A 192 -10.21 -3.43 8.66
CA MET A 192 -9.35 -2.43 9.31
C MET A 192 -10.12 -1.64 10.38
N MET A 193 -9.40 -1.18 11.39
CA MET A 193 -9.97 -0.41 12.50
C MET A 193 -9.09 0.78 12.81
N HIS A 194 -9.70 1.96 12.86
CA HIS A 194 -9.10 3.21 13.32
C HIS A 194 -8.48 3.06 14.71
N THR A 195 -7.36 3.72 14.98
CA THR A 195 -6.79 3.87 16.33
C THR A 195 -6.42 5.32 16.60
N GLY A 196 -6.56 5.73 17.85
CA GLY A 196 -6.27 7.10 18.27
C GLY A 196 -7.50 7.96 18.46
N GLY A 197 -7.31 9.26 18.39
CA GLY A 197 -8.36 10.25 18.65
C GLY A 197 -9.33 10.43 17.50
N THR A 198 -10.33 11.26 17.73
CA THR A 198 -11.33 11.63 16.73
C THR A 198 -10.69 12.28 15.50
N SER A 199 -10.86 11.67 14.32
CA SER A 199 -10.26 12.12 13.05
C SER A 199 -11.16 13.06 12.26
N ILE A 200 -12.45 12.78 12.25
CA ILE A 200 -13.48 13.59 11.57
C ILE A 200 -14.66 13.86 12.52
N PRO A 201 -15.47 14.88 12.27
CA PRO A 201 -16.67 15.12 13.05
C PRO A 201 -17.56 13.87 13.08
N GLY A 202 -17.95 13.43 14.27
CA GLY A 202 -18.77 12.24 14.48
C GLY A 202 -18.02 10.93 14.59
N SER A 203 -16.71 10.86 14.34
CA SER A 203 -15.90 9.69 14.69
C SER A 203 -15.66 9.57 16.19
N SER A 204 -15.09 8.46 16.66
CA SER A 204 -14.81 8.19 18.06
C SER A 204 -13.33 8.00 18.32
N THR A 205 -12.90 8.24 19.55
CA THR A 205 -11.60 7.75 20.03
C THR A 205 -11.66 6.23 20.13
N VAL A 206 -10.62 5.56 19.64
CA VAL A 206 -10.47 4.10 19.66
C VAL A 206 -9.17 3.75 20.37
N THR A 207 -9.29 3.01 21.46
CA THR A 207 -8.19 2.58 22.33
C THR A 207 -7.65 1.21 21.92
N ALA A 208 -6.50 0.80 22.46
CA ALA A 208 -6.00 -0.56 22.26
C ALA A 208 -6.98 -1.62 22.79
N GLU A 209 -7.72 -1.35 23.88
CA GLU A 209 -8.71 -2.26 24.41
C GLU A 209 -9.89 -2.46 23.45
N ASP A 210 -10.34 -1.39 22.79
CA ASP A 210 -11.39 -1.48 21.76
C ASP A 210 -10.94 -2.34 20.58
N VAL A 211 -9.69 -2.16 20.13
CA VAL A 211 -9.10 -2.97 19.05
C VAL A 211 -8.99 -4.44 19.45
N LEU A 212 -8.52 -4.72 20.66
CA LEU A 212 -8.43 -6.09 21.19
C LEU A 212 -9.80 -6.79 21.24
N LYS A 213 -10.85 -6.08 21.64
CA LYS A 213 -12.23 -6.61 21.70
C LYS A 213 -12.85 -6.81 20.32
N ALA A 214 -12.71 -5.85 19.43
CA ALA A 214 -13.24 -5.93 18.06
C ALA A 214 -12.48 -6.94 17.20
N ALA A 215 -11.17 -7.12 17.47
CA ALA A 215 -10.27 -8.05 16.81
C ALA A 215 -10.23 -7.92 15.26
N PRO A 216 -9.94 -6.73 14.69
CA PRO A 216 -9.81 -6.56 13.23
C PRO A 216 -8.60 -7.31 12.67
N ASP A 217 -8.41 -7.28 11.35
CA ASP A 217 -7.21 -7.82 10.69
C ASP A 217 -6.06 -6.80 10.68
N VAL A 218 -6.40 -5.51 10.62
CA VAL A 218 -5.46 -4.39 10.52
C VAL A 218 -5.76 -3.37 11.62
N VAL A 219 -4.73 -3.05 12.39
CA VAL A 219 -4.68 -1.88 13.27
C VAL A 219 -4.28 -0.71 12.38
N SER A 220 -5.26 0.09 11.95
CA SER A 220 -5.00 1.24 11.07
C SER A 220 -4.21 2.30 11.83
N HIS A 221 -3.29 2.92 11.09
CA HIS A 221 -2.41 4.00 11.58
C HIS A 221 -2.01 3.86 13.06
N LEU A 222 -1.26 2.79 13.37
CA LEU A 222 -0.70 2.57 14.72
C LEU A 222 0.01 3.83 15.27
N ASN A 223 0.56 4.64 14.39
CA ASN A 223 1.14 5.94 14.70
C ASN A 223 0.12 7.09 14.76
N GLY A 224 -1.18 6.78 14.72
CA GLY A 224 -2.29 7.72 14.83
C GLY A 224 -2.64 8.43 13.53
N GLY A 225 -3.84 8.99 13.51
CA GLY A 225 -4.27 9.99 12.55
C GLY A 225 -3.93 11.40 13.07
N PRO A 226 -4.93 12.25 13.43
CA PRO A 226 -4.67 13.55 14.08
C PRO A 226 -4.00 13.40 15.44
N THR A 227 -4.31 12.34 16.19
CA THR A 227 -3.70 11.97 17.47
C THR A 227 -3.50 10.47 17.55
N ALA A 228 -2.38 10.05 18.13
CA ALA A 228 -2.07 8.64 18.37
C ALA A 228 -2.57 8.20 19.75
N VAL A 229 -2.73 6.89 19.94
CA VAL A 229 -2.82 6.27 21.27
C VAL A 229 -1.49 6.41 22.02
N SER A 230 -1.47 6.17 23.33
CA SER A 230 -0.24 6.21 24.11
C SER A 230 0.74 5.11 23.70
N MET A 231 2.04 5.31 23.95
CA MET A 231 3.04 4.28 23.66
C MET A 231 2.82 2.99 24.47
N GLU A 232 2.16 3.07 25.63
CA GLU A 232 1.73 1.88 26.38
C GLU A 232 0.69 1.07 25.60
N GLU A 233 -0.30 1.74 25.00
CA GLU A 233 -1.29 1.10 24.15
C GLU A 233 -0.69 0.57 22.87
N VAL A 234 0.23 1.31 22.23
CA VAL A 234 1.01 0.82 21.07
C VAL A 234 1.73 -0.48 21.42
N ALA A 235 2.40 -0.53 22.60
CA ALA A 235 3.09 -1.74 23.06
C ALA A 235 2.13 -2.91 23.27
N LYS A 236 0.91 -2.68 23.80
CA LYS A 236 -0.13 -3.72 23.93
C LYS A 236 -0.53 -4.27 22.55
N LEU A 237 -0.78 -3.42 21.56
CA LEU A 237 -1.14 -3.83 20.21
C LEU A 237 -0.02 -4.64 19.53
N ILE A 238 1.23 -4.26 19.74
CA ILE A 238 2.39 -5.01 19.22
C ILE A 238 2.53 -6.37 19.88
N THR A 239 2.39 -6.46 21.21
CA THR A 239 2.74 -7.67 21.97
C THR A 239 1.58 -8.63 22.20
N GLN A 240 0.33 -8.14 22.20
CA GLN A 240 -0.85 -8.95 22.56
C GLN A 240 -1.71 -9.31 21.33
N THR A 241 -1.33 -8.92 20.13
CA THR A 241 -2.06 -9.24 18.91
C THR A 241 -1.17 -9.91 17.85
N SER A 242 -1.82 -10.54 16.86
CA SER A 242 -1.19 -10.97 15.60
C SER A 242 -1.66 -10.15 14.40
N MET A 243 -2.41 -9.07 14.63
CA MET A 243 -2.95 -8.19 13.60
C MET A 243 -1.85 -7.50 12.81
N ALA A 244 -2.15 -7.08 11.59
CA ALA A 244 -1.26 -6.19 10.86
C ALA A 244 -1.17 -4.82 11.57
N LEU A 245 0.01 -4.24 11.57
CA LEU A 245 0.33 -2.96 12.21
C LEU A 245 0.61 -1.94 11.11
N GLU A 246 -0.32 -1.03 10.90
CA GLU A 246 -0.19 -0.06 9.82
C GLU A 246 0.48 1.22 10.29
N MET A 247 1.48 1.68 9.53
CA MET A 247 2.14 2.98 9.68
C MET A 247 1.74 3.87 8.52
N VAL A 248 1.27 5.09 8.81
CA VAL A 248 0.82 6.01 7.76
C VAL A 248 1.56 7.35 7.78
N HIS A 249 1.56 7.99 6.61
CA HIS A 249 2.19 9.31 6.45
C HIS A 249 1.49 10.39 7.27
N CYS A 250 0.17 10.39 7.29
CA CYS A 250 -0.63 11.39 7.99
C CYS A 250 -0.59 11.25 9.51
N GLY A 251 -0.01 10.17 10.03
CA GLY A 251 0.15 9.93 11.46
C GLY A 251 1.30 10.69 12.11
N ASN A 252 1.46 10.49 13.42
CA ASN A 252 2.50 11.12 14.20
C ASN A 252 3.89 10.49 13.90
N PRO A 253 4.85 11.23 13.35
CA PRO A 253 6.17 10.69 12.97
C PRO A 253 7.00 10.24 14.18
N ARG A 254 6.87 10.90 15.33
CA ARG A 254 7.56 10.48 16.56
C ARG A 254 7.07 9.12 17.03
N VAL A 255 5.76 8.92 17.09
CA VAL A 255 5.16 7.64 17.46
C VAL A 255 5.54 6.55 16.46
N ALA A 256 5.64 6.87 15.16
CA ALA A 256 6.09 5.92 14.14
C ALA A 256 7.50 5.39 14.44
N VAL A 257 8.44 6.27 14.78
CA VAL A 257 9.82 5.89 15.11
C VAL A 257 9.88 5.09 16.41
N GLU A 258 9.23 5.56 17.48
CA GLU A 258 9.21 4.85 18.77
C GLU A 258 8.52 3.47 18.64
N ALA A 259 7.45 3.37 17.85
CA ALA A 259 6.78 2.09 17.58
C ALA A 259 7.67 1.15 16.75
N ALA A 260 8.44 1.66 15.78
CA ALA A 260 9.36 0.86 14.99
C ALA A 260 10.43 0.19 15.85
N GLU A 261 10.96 0.88 16.86
CA GLU A 261 11.90 0.30 17.83
C GLU A 261 11.27 -0.88 18.60
N LEU A 262 10.03 -0.71 19.08
CA LEU A 262 9.30 -1.78 19.77
C LEU A 262 8.99 -2.95 18.82
N ILE A 263 8.58 -2.67 17.58
CA ILE A 263 8.30 -3.68 16.55
C ILE A 263 9.54 -4.55 16.29
N VAL A 264 10.71 -3.94 16.12
CA VAL A 264 11.96 -4.69 15.93
C VAL A 264 12.32 -5.50 17.17
N LYS A 265 12.23 -4.89 18.36
CA LYS A 265 12.48 -5.55 19.65
C LYS A 265 11.59 -6.79 19.86
N HIS A 266 10.34 -6.74 19.41
CA HIS A 266 9.38 -7.85 19.56
C HIS A 266 9.25 -8.74 18.31
N HIS A 267 10.16 -8.63 17.34
CA HIS A 267 10.20 -9.43 16.11
C HIS A 267 8.88 -9.35 15.29
N ALA A 268 8.17 -8.21 15.36
CA ALA A 268 6.86 -8.02 14.73
C ALA A 268 6.92 -7.38 13.32
N ILE A 269 8.11 -7.20 12.78
CA ILE A 269 8.39 -6.54 11.49
C ILE A 269 7.59 -7.15 10.32
N HIS A 270 7.35 -8.47 10.34
CA HIS A 270 6.59 -9.19 9.32
C HIS A 270 5.11 -8.79 9.27
N ARG A 271 4.59 -8.09 10.29
CA ARG A 271 3.20 -7.62 10.36
C ARG A 271 3.03 -6.16 9.96
N VAL A 272 4.13 -5.42 9.79
CA VAL A 272 4.05 -4.00 9.45
C VAL A 272 3.66 -3.82 8.00
N ILE A 273 2.71 -2.93 7.77
CA ILE A 273 2.29 -2.45 6.44
C ILE A 273 2.35 -0.93 6.43
N ILE A 274 2.40 -0.34 5.24
CA ILE A 274 2.57 1.10 5.07
C ILE A 274 1.47 1.68 4.22
N GLY A 275 0.87 2.78 4.68
CA GLY A 275 -0.13 3.56 3.97
C GLY A 275 0.13 5.06 4.03
N ASN A 276 -0.71 5.81 3.35
CA ASN A 276 -0.68 7.26 3.33
C ASN A 276 -1.70 7.88 4.31
N ASP A 277 -2.88 7.30 4.40
CA ASP A 277 -4.06 7.87 5.06
C ASP A 277 -4.43 9.23 4.44
N ALA A 278 -4.54 9.24 3.13
CA ALA A 278 -4.90 10.43 2.36
C ALA A 278 -6.13 10.16 1.46
N PRO A 279 -6.90 11.21 1.14
CA PRO A 279 -6.86 12.50 1.78
C PRO A 279 -7.41 12.43 3.21
N SER A 280 -6.76 13.13 4.11
CA SER A 280 -7.18 13.23 5.51
C SER A 280 -7.25 14.70 5.94
N GLY A 281 -7.43 14.95 7.25
CA GLY A 281 -7.33 16.29 7.83
C GLY A 281 -6.00 17.00 7.55
N THR A 282 -4.93 16.26 7.26
CA THR A 282 -3.59 16.77 6.97
C THR A 282 -3.36 17.09 5.49
N GLY A 283 -4.29 16.75 4.60
CA GLY A 283 -4.24 17.09 3.17
C GLY A 283 -3.98 15.90 2.24
N VAL A 284 -3.43 16.19 1.07
CA VAL A 284 -3.05 15.22 0.03
C VAL A 284 -1.54 15.23 -0.12
N VAL A 285 -0.90 14.07 0.05
CA VAL A 285 0.54 13.90 -0.06
C VAL A 285 0.87 12.72 -0.97
N PRO A 286 1.07 12.95 -2.28
CA PRO A 286 1.27 11.88 -3.25
C PRO A 286 2.50 11.01 -3.02
N LEU A 287 3.50 11.50 -2.31
CA LEU A 287 4.71 10.73 -1.96
C LEU A 287 4.67 10.19 -0.52
N GLY A 288 3.48 10.10 0.09
CA GLY A 288 3.34 9.72 1.49
C GLY A 288 3.96 8.37 1.82
N VAL A 289 3.74 7.36 0.99
CA VAL A 289 4.34 6.02 1.18
C VAL A 289 5.88 6.10 1.18
N LEU A 290 6.50 6.77 0.20
CA LEU A 290 7.97 6.97 0.19
C LEU A 290 8.47 7.71 1.43
N ARG A 291 7.72 8.68 1.93
CA ARG A 291 8.10 9.44 3.13
C ARG A 291 8.06 8.58 4.39
N VAL A 292 7.11 7.65 4.50
CA VAL A 292 7.08 6.67 5.59
C VAL A 292 8.28 5.72 5.49
N LEU A 293 8.61 5.24 4.29
CA LEU A 293 9.80 4.41 4.05
C LEU A 293 11.07 5.13 4.54
N ASN A 294 11.27 6.38 4.13
CA ASN A 294 12.42 7.20 4.53
C ASN A 294 12.46 7.46 6.04
N LEU A 295 11.30 7.74 6.65
CA LEU A 295 11.18 7.96 8.09
C LEU A 295 11.61 6.72 8.87
N LEU A 296 11.08 5.55 8.51
CA LEU A 296 11.38 4.31 9.19
C LEU A 296 12.83 3.87 8.97
N ALA A 297 13.31 3.90 7.73
CA ALA A 297 14.67 3.45 7.41
C ALA A 297 15.76 4.44 7.87
N GLY A 298 15.46 5.74 7.90
CA GLY A 298 16.43 6.77 8.28
C GLY A 298 16.51 7.03 9.78
N LEU A 299 15.44 6.73 10.55
CA LEU A 299 15.34 7.12 11.96
C LEU A 299 15.05 5.96 12.92
N SER A 300 14.97 4.72 12.43
CA SER A 300 14.73 3.54 13.27
C SER A 300 15.65 2.39 12.87
N PRO A 301 15.65 1.25 13.60
CA PRO A 301 16.46 0.07 13.25
C PRO A 301 15.98 -0.70 12.01
N ILE A 302 14.90 -0.26 11.34
CA ILE A 302 14.37 -0.89 10.13
C ILE A 302 15.28 -0.56 8.94
N THR A 303 15.71 -1.57 8.19
CA THR A 303 16.54 -1.34 7.01
C THR A 303 15.69 -0.89 5.80
N PRO A 304 16.28 -0.19 4.79
CA PRO A 304 15.55 0.26 3.61
C PRO A 304 14.83 -0.86 2.84
N GLU A 305 15.52 -2.00 2.65
CA GLU A 305 14.92 -3.17 1.98
C GLU A 305 13.78 -3.78 2.79
N GLN A 306 13.85 -3.76 4.13
CA GLN A 306 12.75 -4.18 4.99
C GLN A 306 11.57 -3.21 4.88
N ALA A 307 11.82 -1.91 4.90
CA ALA A 307 10.78 -0.90 4.72
C ALA A 307 10.07 -1.05 3.38
N LEU A 308 10.81 -1.30 2.28
CA LEU A 308 10.21 -1.62 0.97
C LEU A 308 9.35 -2.89 1.02
N CYS A 309 9.79 -3.94 1.72
CA CYS A 309 8.99 -5.16 1.90
C CYS A 309 7.69 -4.91 2.68
N MET A 310 7.67 -3.97 3.62
CA MET A 310 6.47 -3.57 4.34
C MET A 310 5.43 -2.94 3.41
N ALA A 311 5.86 -2.06 2.50
CA ALA A 311 5.00 -1.41 1.51
C ALA A 311 4.71 -2.28 0.27
N THR A 312 5.16 -3.53 0.23
CA THR A 312 4.97 -4.44 -0.91
C THR A 312 4.45 -5.80 -0.45
N GLY A 313 5.31 -6.76 -0.19
CA GLY A 313 4.91 -8.14 0.10
C GLY A 313 4.15 -8.32 1.41
N ASN A 314 4.46 -7.57 2.47
CA ASN A 314 3.67 -7.63 3.71
C ASN A 314 2.23 -7.18 3.44
N THR A 315 2.05 -6.02 2.78
CA THR A 315 0.72 -5.50 2.43
C THR A 315 -0.01 -6.47 1.50
N ALA A 316 0.68 -6.98 0.47
CA ALA A 316 0.10 -7.96 -0.45
C ALA A 316 -0.40 -9.22 0.26
N ARG A 317 0.34 -9.72 1.24
CA ARG A 317 -0.04 -10.90 2.03
C ARG A 317 -1.29 -10.63 2.88
N ILE A 318 -1.36 -9.49 3.57
CA ILE A 318 -2.52 -9.13 4.41
C ILE A 318 -3.80 -9.01 3.56
N TYR A 319 -3.70 -8.37 2.39
CA TYR A 319 -4.84 -8.17 1.49
C TYR A 319 -5.00 -9.27 0.42
N LYS A 320 -4.23 -10.38 0.52
CA LYS A 320 -4.32 -11.56 -0.36
C LYS A 320 -4.17 -11.25 -1.85
N LEU A 321 -3.18 -10.40 -2.19
CA LEU A 321 -2.95 -9.91 -3.55
C LEU A 321 -1.91 -10.78 -4.28
N ASN A 322 -2.08 -10.94 -5.60
CA ASN A 322 -1.11 -11.66 -6.45
C ASN A 322 0.04 -10.75 -6.94
N ARG A 323 0.44 -9.76 -6.16
CA ARG A 323 1.49 -8.78 -6.47
C ARG A 323 2.32 -8.46 -5.22
N GLY A 324 3.22 -7.49 -5.30
CA GLY A 324 4.05 -7.06 -4.17
C GLY A 324 5.23 -7.98 -3.87
N LEU A 325 5.47 -9.01 -4.71
CA LEU A 325 6.62 -9.90 -4.65
C LEU A 325 7.23 -10.05 -6.05
N ILE A 326 8.55 -10.06 -6.15
CA ILE A 326 9.25 -10.47 -7.36
C ILE A 326 9.45 -11.99 -7.33
N ALA A 327 8.49 -12.70 -7.89
CA ALA A 327 8.48 -14.17 -7.99
C ALA A 327 7.65 -14.59 -9.20
N GLU A 328 7.95 -15.78 -9.74
CA GLU A 328 7.23 -16.36 -10.88
C GLU A 328 5.72 -16.46 -10.60
N GLY A 329 4.90 -16.14 -11.60
CA GLY A 329 3.44 -16.13 -11.54
C GLY A 329 2.82 -14.91 -10.83
N ARG A 330 3.62 -13.98 -10.30
CA ARG A 330 3.13 -12.72 -9.73
C ARG A 330 2.90 -11.69 -10.82
N GLU A 331 1.94 -10.80 -10.58
CA GLU A 331 1.69 -9.65 -11.45
C GLU A 331 2.94 -8.76 -11.52
N ALA A 332 3.34 -8.38 -12.73
CA ALA A 332 4.54 -7.58 -12.99
C ALA A 332 4.29 -6.09 -12.73
N ASP A 333 3.97 -5.77 -11.48
CA ASP A 333 3.94 -4.42 -10.96
C ASP A 333 5.33 -4.13 -10.38
N LEU A 334 6.12 -3.28 -11.03
CA LEU A 334 7.53 -3.08 -10.73
C LEU A 334 7.89 -1.58 -10.72
N VAL A 335 8.86 -1.21 -9.91
CA VAL A 335 9.43 0.15 -9.87
C VAL A 335 10.92 0.10 -10.06
N VAL A 336 11.43 0.95 -10.95
CA VAL A 336 12.86 1.19 -11.14
C VAL A 336 13.21 2.53 -10.51
N MET A 337 14.14 2.52 -9.56
CA MET A 337 14.55 3.71 -8.81
C MET A 337 16.05 3.74 -8.55
N ASP A 338 16.59 4.92 -8.29
CA ASP A 338 17.99 5.11 -7.94
C ASP A 338 18.17 6.24 -6.91
N ALA A 339 19.38 6.43 -6.41
CA ALA A 339 19.71 7.62 -5.64
C ALA A 339 19.33 8.88 -6.43
N PRO A 340 18.69 9.88 -5.83
CA PRO A 340 18.42 11.14 -6.51
C PRO A 340 19.70 11.94 -6.70
N LEU A 341 19.74 12.79 -7.72
CA LEU A 341 20.86 13.70 -7.96
C LEU A 341 21.12 14.56 -6.72
N GLY A 342 22.37 14.54 -6.25
CA GLY A 342 22.79 15.30 -5.07
C GLY A 342 22.66 14.56 -3.74
N SER A 343 22.08 13.34 -3.70
CA SER A 343 22.07 12.49 -2.52
C SER A 343 23.48 12.07 -2.11
N VAL A 344 23.68 11.87 -0.81
CA VAL A 344 24.87 11.20 -0.27
C VAL A 344 24.82 9.67 -0.50
N GLY A 345 23.64 9.12 -0.71
CA GLY A 345 23.43 7.72 -1.10
C GLY A 345 23.89 7.46 -2.53
N LYS A 346 24.36 6.22 -2.81
CA LYS A 346 24.85 5.81 -4.13
C LYS A 346 23.86 5.02 -4.95
N ASP A 347 22.80 4.55 -4.31
CA ASP A 347 21.69 3.78 -4.86
C ASP A 347 20.40 4.13 -4.11
N ALA A 348 19.26 3.56 -4.52
CA ALA A 348 17.98 3.86 -3.91
C ALA A 348 17.95 3.47 -2.41
N LEU A 349 18.51 2.34 -2.01
CA LEU A 349 18.47 1.88 -0.61
C LEU A 349 19.27 2.82 0.29
N THR A 350 20.48 3.17 -0.10
CA THR A 350 21.33 4.09 0.68
C THR A 350 20.78 5.52 0.71
N ALA A 351 20.08 5.95 -0.33
CA ALA A 351 19.36 7.23 -0.32
C ALA A 351 18.17 7.21 0.66
N ILE A 352 17.36 6.14 0.64
CA ILE A 352 16.26 5.94 1.60
C ILE A 352 16.79 5.94 3.04
N ALA A 353 17.89 5.25 3.31
CA ALA A 353 18.53 5.24 4.62
C ALA A 353 19.03 6.63 5.07
N ALA A 354 19.42 7.46 4.10
CA ALA A 354 19.82 8.85 4.37
C ALA A 354 18.60 9.80 4.54
N GLY A 355 17.38 9.31 4.37
CA GLY A 355 16.15 10.12 4.43
C GLY A 355 15.79 10.83 3.11
N ASP A 356 16.52 10.55 2.03
CA ASP A 356 16.27 11.13 0.72
C ASP A 356 15.20 10.33 -0.04
N ASN A 357 14.26 11.02 -0.70
CA ASN A 357 13.32 10.35 -1.61
C ASN A 357 14.08 9.82 -2.82
N PRO A 358 14.01 8.51 -3.14
CA PRO A 358 14.67 7.98 -4.33
C PRO A 358 14.08 8.58 -5.62
N GLY A 359 14.91 8.70 -6.63
CA GLY A 359 14.47 9.08 -7.97
C GLY A 359 13.77 7.90 -8.66
N VAL A 360 12.46 7.98 -8.86
CA VAL A 360 11.69 6.97 -9.59
C VAL A 360 11.81 7.22 -11.10
N SER A 361 12.39 6.26 -11.81
CA SER A 361 12.62 6.35 -13.25
C SER A 361 11.54 5.66 -14.08
N LEU A 362 11.09 4.47 -13.66
CA LEU A 362 10.01 3.74 -14.33
C LEU A 362 9.05 3.16 -13.30
N VAL A 363 7.76 3.14 -13.65
CA VAL A 363 6.75 2.35 -12.96
C VAL A 363 6.04 1.47 -13.99
N LEU A 364 5.95 0.19 -13.71
CA LEU A 364 5.24 -0.78 -14.52
C LEU A 364 4.03 -1.31 -13.74
N VAL A 365 2.91 -1.45 -14.43
CA VAL A 365 1.69 -2.10 -13.92
C VAL A 365 1.27 -3.16 -14.95
N ASP A 366 1.08 -4.38 -14.51
CA ASP A 366 0.83 -5.53 -15.41
C ASP A 366 1.85 -5.60 -16.57
N GLY A 367 3.13 -5.36 -16.28
CA GLY A 367 4.21 -5.34 -17.27
C GLY A 367 4.18 -4.17 -18.27
N LYS A 368 3.27 -3.20 -18.10
CA LYS A 368 3.17 -2.02 -18.97
C LYS A 368 3.77 -0.81 -18.27
N ILE A 369 4.62 -0.07 -19.00
CA ILE A 369 5.19 1.16 -18.48
C ILE A 369 4.09 2.22 -18.37
N VAL A 370 3.76 2.64 -17.15
CA VAL A 370 2.78 3.69 -16.86
C VAL A 370 3.45 5.02 -16.49
N VAL A 371 4.68 4.98 -15.97
CA VAL A 371 5.52 6.16 -15.75
C VAL A 371 6.87 5.93 -16.39
N ASN A 372 7.28 6.88 -17.23
CA ASN A 372 8.64 6.98 -17.75
C ASN A 372 9.20 8.33 -17.32
N THR A 373 10.00 8.30 -16.27
CA THR A 373 10.51 9.42 -15.47
C THR A 373 9.40 10.10 -14.65
N SER A 374 9.50 9.93 -13.34
CA SER A 374 8.58 10.56 -12.39
C SER A 374 8.64 12.10 -12.48
N ARG A 375 7.46 12.73 -12.41
CA ARG A 375 7.34 14.19 -12.28
C ARG A 375 7.34 14.67 -10.82
N ASN A 376 7.20 13.75 -9.84
CA ASN A 376 7.00 14.07 -8.44
C ASN A 376 8.21 13.72 -7.56
N THR A 377 9.10 12.83 -8.03
CA THR A 377 10.34 12.51 -7.31
C THR A 377 11.52 13.31 -7.89
N PRO A 378 12.61 13.52 -7.14
CA PRO A 378 13.83 14.06 -7.68
C PRO A 378 14.35 13.20 -8.85
N PRO A 379 15.12 13.77 -9.80
CA PRO A 379 15.73 12.99 -10.88
C PRO A 379 16.68 11.93 -10.34
N ALA A 380 16.56 10.71 -10.84
CA ALA A 380 17.49 9.63 -10.56
C ALA A 380 18.89 9.90 -11.16
N THR A 381 19.93 9.48 -10.47
CA THR A 381 21.34 9.60 -10.91
C THR A 381 21.59 8.72 -12.13
N ARG A 382 21.20 7.44 -12.09
CA ARG A 382 21.22 6.52 -13.21
C ARG A 382 19.81 6.34 -13.76
N LYS A 383 19.68 6.21 -15.07
CA LYS A 383 18.38 6.06 -15.72
C LYS A 383 18.36 4.81 -16.59
N PRO A 384 17.30 4.03 -16.55
CA PRO A 384 17.12 2.92 -17.47
C PRO A 384 16.98 3.40 -18.92
N THR A 385 17.33 2.52 -19.85
CA THR A 385 17.06 2.72 -21.27
C THR A 385 16.10 1.66 -21.78
N ILE A 386 15.19 2.06 -22.68
CA ILE A 386 14.14 1.18 -23.21
C ILE A 386 14.41 0.98 -24.70
N LYS A 387 14.39 -0.28 -25.13
CA LYS A 387 14.55 -0.67 -26.54
C LYS A 387 13.42 -1.62 -26.93
N ALA A 388 12.64 -1.25 -27.93
CA ALA A 388 11.77 -2.19 -28.62
C ALA A 388 12.63 -3.05 -29.59
N ILE A 389 12.42 -4.34 -29.59
CA ILE A 389 13.20 -5.28 -30.45
C ILE A 389 12.38 -5.71 -31.68
N GLY A 390 11.13 -5.25 -31.84
CA GLY A 390 10.38 -5.44 -33.07
C GLY A 390 9.02 -6.05 -32.89
#